data_dd23af4bf1ad00cf7938edfe11f69c0c
#
_entry.id   dd23af4bf1ad00cf7938edfe11f69c0c
#
_cell.length_a   1.000
_cell.length_b   1.000
_cell.length_c   1.000
_cell.angle_alpha   90.00
_cell.angle_beta   90.00
_cell.angle_gamma   90.00
#
_symmetry.space_group_name_H-M   'P 1'
#
loop_
_entity.id
_entity.type
_entity.pdbx_description
1 polymer ?
#
loop_
_entity_poly.entity_id
_entity_poly.type
_entity_poly.pdbx_seq_one_letter_code
_entity_poly.pdbx_strand_id
1 'polypeptide(L)' 'MQTNQYQDLRVQRTINSIYDAFEQLICEKDYQKITVTELARRAQVNKKTFYRYYPTLDDLLIELQARYSQA' A
#
# COMPACT_ATOMS: atom_id res chain seq x y z
N MET A 1 -0.75 -12.98 -23.51
CA MET A 1 -1.89 -12.59 -22.72
C MET A 1 -1.91 -13.19 -21.35
N GLN A 2 -1.70 -14.47 -21.27
CA GLN A 2 -1.71 -15.16 -19.99
C GLN A 2 -0.64 -14.62 -19.04
N THR A 3 0.50 -14.26 -19.60
CA THR A 3 1.61 -13.75 -18.81
C THR A 3 1.24 -12.47 -18.08
N ASN A 4 0.49 -11.60 -18.76
CA ASN A 4 0.09 -10.33 -18.16
C ASN A 4 -0.88 -10.54 -17.01
N GLN A 5 -1.79 -11.47 -17.16
CA GLN A 5 -2.73 -11.78 -16.10
C GLN A 5 -2.00 -12.22 -14.83
N TYR A 6 -0.97 -13.03 -15.02
CA TYR A 6 -0.20 -13.54 -13.91
C TYR A 6 0.50 -12.42 -13.16
N GLN A 7 1.09 -11.50 -13.91
CA GLN A 7 1.77 -10.36 -13.31
C GLN A 7 0.79 -9.43 -12.62
N ASP A 8 -0.40 -9.26 -13.20
CA ASP A 8 -1.41 -8.41 -12.61
C ASP A 8 -1.86 -8.93 -11.26
N LEU A 9 -1.97 -10.24 -11.13
CA LEU A 9 -2.35 -10.83 -9.84
C LEU A 9 -1.30 -10.58 -8.78
N ARG A 10 -0.03 -10.64 -9.14
CA ARG A 10 1.05 -10.35 -8.22
C ARG A 10 1.01 -8.92 -7.75
N VAL A 11 0.87 -8.01 -8.71
CA VAL A 11 0.79 -6.59 -8.40
C VAL A 11 -0.42 -6.32 -7.52
N GLN A 12 -1.54 -6.92 -7.86
CA GLN A 12 -2.77 -6.74 -7.09
C GLN A 12 -2.60 -7.18 -5.65
N ARG A 13 -1.98 -8.33 -5.44
CA ARG A 13 -1.75 -8.84 -4.10
C ARG A 13 -0.84 -7.92 -3.29
N THR A 14 0.21 -7.43 -3.94
CA THR A 14 1.14 -6.53 -3.29
C THR A 14 0.43 -5.25 -2.86
N ILE A 15 -0.34 -4.67 -3.77
CA ILE A 15 -1.06 -3.44 -3.47
C ILE A 15 -2.08 -3.67 -2.37
N ASN A 16 -2.81 -4.78 -2.42
CA ASN A 16 -3.78 -5.10 -1.38
C ASN A 16 -3.12 -5.26 -0.02
N SER A 17 -1.95 -5.89 0.03
CA SER A 17 -1.21 -6.04 1.27
C SER A 17 -0.81 -4.68 1.83
N ILE A 18 -0.38 -3.77 0.96
CA ILE A 18 0.00 -2.43 1.38
C ILE A 18 -1.21 -1.69 1.92
N TYR A 19 -2.35 -1.77 1.24
CA TYR A 19 -3.57 -1.12 1.71
C TYR A 19 -4.02 -1.67 3.06
N ASP A 20 -4.03 -2.99 3.19
CA ASP A 20 -4.47 -3.60 4.44
C ASP A 20 -3.58 -3.16 5.61
N ALA A 21 -2.27 -3.17 5.39
CA ALA A 21 -1.34 -2.75 6.42
C ALA A 21 -1.54 -1.28 6.78
N PHE A 22 -1.75 -0.46 5.76
CA PHE A 22 -1.94 0.97 5.98
C PHE A 22 -3.22 1.25 6.78
N GLU A 23 -4.30 0.58 6.43
CA GLU A 23 -5.56 0.75 7.15
C GLU A 23 -5.42 0.34 8.60
N GLN A 24 -4.69 -0.74 8.86
CA GLN A 24 -4.45 -1.16 10.21
C GLN A 24 -3.66 -0.11 11.00
N LEU A 25 -2.63 0.44 10.37
CA LEU A 25 -1.78 1.41 11.04
C LEU A 25 -2.52 2.71 11.31
N ILE A 26 -3.38 3.13 10.39
CA ILE A 26 -4.18 4.33 10.59
C ILE A 26 -5.10 4.17 11.79
N CYS A 27 -5.61 2.97 12.00
CA CYS A 27 -6.45 2.70 13.16
C CYS A 27 -5.67 2.67 14.46
N GLU A 28 -4.38 2.36 14.39
CA GLU A 28 -3.55 2.21 15.58
C GLU A 28 -2.89 3.50 16.02
N LYS A 29 -2.55 4.36 15.09
CA LYS A 29 -1.80 5.58 15.38
C LYS A 29 -2.06 6.65 14.35
N ASP A 30 -1.65 7.86 14.68
CA ASP A 30 -1.82 8.99 13.78
C ASP A 30 -0.96 8.80 12.53
N TYR A 31 -1.47 9.29 11.42
CA TYR A 31 -0.78 9.19 10.15
C TYR A 31 0.65 9.73 10.25
N GLN A 32 0.83 10.82 10.97
CA GLN A 32 2.15 11.46 11.07
C GLN A 32 3.19 10.57 11.75
N LYS A 33 2.73 9.57 12.49
CA LYS A 33 3.63 8.64 13.18
C LYS A 33 3.90 7.38 12.39
N ILE A 34 3.25 7.21 11.26
CA ILE A 34 3.43 6.04 10.42
C ILE A 34 4.67 6.23 9.55
N THR A 35 5.52 5.22 9.48
CA THR A 35 6.70 5.26 8.63
C THR A 35 6.61 4.20 7.57
N VAL A 36 7.33 4.43 6.45
CA VAL A 36 7.38 3.44 5.38
C VAL A 36 8.01 2.14 5.88
N THR A 37 9.00 2.24 6.76
CA THR A 37 9.63 1.05 7.31
C THR A 37 8.60 0.17 8.03
N GLU A 38 7.79 0.78 8.86
CA GLU A 38 6.79 0.05 9.62
C GLU A 38 5.73 -0.54 8.70
N LEU A 39 5.28 0.27 7.74
CA LEU A 39 4.26 -0.16 6.79
C LEU A 39 4.74 -1.33 5.95
N ALA A 40 5.95 -1.22 5.41
CA ALA A 40 6.51 -2.28 4.57
C ALA A 40 6.66 -3.57 5.36
N ARG A 41 7.09 -3.45 6.61
CA ARG A 41 7.25 -4.63 7.47
C ARG A 41 5.90 -5.31 7.69
N ARG A 42 4.88 -4.53 8.01
CA ARG A 42 3.56 -5.11 8.28
C ARG A 42 2.94 -5.71 7.02
N ALA A 43 3.16 -5.08 5.87
CA ALA A 43 2.66 -5.59 4.60
C ALA A 43 3.50 -6.74 4.07
N GLN A 44 4.65 -7.00 4.69
CA GLN A 44 5.56 -8.05 4.28
C GLN A 44 6.11 -7.82 2.87
N VAL A 45 6.41 -6.56 2.58
CA VAL A 45 7.09 -6.18 1.34
C VAL A 45 8.33 -5.42 1.72
N ASN A 46 9.30 -5.36 0.82
CA ASN A 46 10.47 -4.55 1.11
C ASN A 46 10.23 -3.11 0.67
N LYS A 47 11.05 -2.19 1.17
CA LYS A 47 10.87 -0.77 0.89
C LYS A 47 10.97 -0.46 -0.58
N LYS A 48 11.85 -1.15 -1.30
CA LYS A 48 11.99 -0.92 -2.74
C LYS A 48 10.68 -1.20 -3.45
N THR A 49 10.02 -2.28 -3.07
CA THR A 49 8.74 -2.62 -3.67
C THR A 49 7.69 -1.56 -3.37
N PHE A 50 7.66 -1.09 -2.12
CA PHE A 50 6.74 -0.02 -1.76
C PHE A 50 6.97 1.23 -2.60
N TYR A 51 8.22 1.68 -2.67
CA TYR A 51 8.54 2.90 -3.40
C TYR A 51 8.32 2.77 -4.91
N ARG A 52 8.29 1.56 -5.40
CA ARG A 52 7.98 1.35 -6.81
C ARG A 52 6.55 1.78 -7.13
N TYR A 53 5.64 1.54 -6.22
CA TYR A 53 4.23 1.87 -6.43
C TYR A 53 3.84 3.22 -5.84
N TYR A 54 4.48 3.61 -4.76
CA TYR A 54 4.13 4.84 -4.03
C TYR A 54 5.41 5.57 -3.68
N PRO A 55 5.76 6.62 -4.43
CA PRO A 55 7.00 7.36 -4.15
C PRO A 55 7.04 7.95 -2.74
N THR A 56 5.87 8.32 -2.20
CA THR A 56 5.79 8.82 -0.83
C THR A 56 4.59 8.19 -0.13
N LEU A 57 4.59 8.28 1.18
CA LEU A 57 3.46 7.81 1.96
C LEU A 57 2.21 8.63 1.67
N ASP A 58 2.37 9.92 1.38
CA ASP A 58 1.24 10.78 1.04
C ASP A 58 0.53 10.30 -0.22
N ASP A 59 1.28 9.78 -1.18
CA ASP A 59 0.67 9.26 -2.40
C ASP A 59 -0.30 8.12 -2.07
N LEU A 60 0.09 7.27 -1.14
CA LEU A 60 -0.76 6.17 -0.70
C LEU A 60 -2.00 6.70 0.00
N LEU A 61 -1.82 7.71 0.86
CA LEU A 61 -2.94 8.30 1.58
C LEU A 61 -3.95 8.90 0.62
N ILE A 62 -3.47 9.63 -0.37
CA ILE A 62 -4.35 10.26 -1.36
C ILE A 62 -5.16 9.20 -2.11
N GLU A 63 -4.50 8.12 -2.50
CA GLU A 63 -5.18 7.06 -3.23
C GLU A 63 -6.23 6.38 -2.36
N LEU A 64 -5.90 6.15 -1.10
CA LEU A 64 -6.85 5.53 -0.19
C LEU A 64 -8.08 6.40 0.01
N GLN A 65 -7.86 7.71 0.17
CA GLN A 65 -8.96 8.65 0.31
C GLN A 65 -9.84 8.67 -0.93
N ALA A 66 -9.23 8.58 -2.10
CA ALA A 66 -9.98 8.55 -3.34
C ALA A 66 -10.87 7.30 -3.42
N ARG A 67 -10.36 6.18 -2.94
CA ARG A 67 -11.15 4.94 -2.94
C ARG A 67 -12.38 5.08 -2.04
N TYR A 68 -12.21 5.66 -0.87
CA TYR A 68 -13.34 5.85 0.03
C TYR A 68 -14.36 6.83 -0.55
N SER A 69 -13.88 7.84 -1.26
CA SER A 69 -14.76 8.85 -1.82
C SER A 69 -15.65 8.28 -2.93
N GLN A 70 -15.22 7.22 -3.56
CA GLN A 70 -16.00 6.62 -4.64
C GLN A 70 -17.11 5.71 -4.14
N ALA A 71 -17.06 5.37 -2.88
CA ALA A 71 -18.07 4.48 -2.30
C ALA A 71 -19.43 5.19 -2.06
#